data_60256094b63538cee3190897e3466e61
#
_entry.id   60256094b63538cee3190897e3466e61
#
_cell.length_a   1.000
_cell.length_b   1.000
_cell.length_c   1.000
_cell.angle_alpha   90.00
_cell.angle_beta   90.00
_cell.angle_gamma   90.00
#
_symmetry.space_group_name_H-M   'P 1'
#
loop_
_entity.id
_entity.type
_entity.pdbx_description
1 polymer ?
#
loop_
_entity_poly.entity_id
_entity_poly.type
_entity_poly.pdbx_seq_one_letter_code
_entity_poly.pdbx_strand_id
1 'polypeptide(L)'
;MNTAGDRWLEFASQDLQMAELALTDEIYNQVCFHSQQCVEKCLKGMLVNQGKTPPRTHSIVDLLRLLPYDYLEDLRDDLAQMDVYYIPTRYPDALPGSLGIHERL
;
A
#
# COMPACT_ATOMS: atom_id res chain seq x y z
N MET A 1 16.11 10.94 -15.70
CA MET A 1 16.92 9.73 -15.57
C MET A 1 16.30 8.81 -14.52
N ASN A 2 16.18 7.51 -14.81
CA ASN A 2 15.52 6.58 -13.91
C ASN A 2 16.48 6.05 -12.85
N THR A 3 16.34 6.58 -11.64
CA THR A 3 17.02 6.04 -10.47
C THR A 3 16.22 4.85 -9.93
N ALA A 4 16.79 4.14 -8.94
CA ALA A 4 16.05 3.06 -8.27
C ALA A 4 14.80 3.59 -7.58
N GLY A 5 14.90 4.78 -6.96
CA GLY A 5 13.71 5.40 -6.35
C GLY A 5 12.65 5.74 -7.39
N ASP A 6 13.06 6.23 -8.56
CA ASP A 6 12.12 6.54 -9.63
C ASP A 6 11.37 5.29 -10.10
N ARG A 7 12.06 4.15 -10.16
CA ARG A 7 11.40 2.90 -10.54
C ARG A 7 10.34 2.47 -9.54
N TRP A 8 10.62 2.65 -8.26
CA TRP A 8 9.60 2.39 -7.23
C TRP A 8 8.37 3.27 -7.44
N LEU A 9 8.58 4.55 -7.77
CA LEU A 9 7.48 5.48 -8.01
C LEU A 9 6.70 5.13 -9.28
N GLU A 10 7.37 4.61 -10.30
CA GLU A 10 6.69 4.14 -11.50
C GLU A 10 5.73 2.98 -11.18
N PHE A 11 6.19 2.02 -10.38
CA PHE A 11 5.34 0.91 -9.96
C PHE A 11 4.19 1.39 -9.07
N ALA A 12 4.47 2.36 -8.18
CA ALA A 12 3.43 2.94 -7.36
C ALA A 12 2.35 3.61 -8.23
N SER A 13 2.78 4.33 -9.26
CA SER A 13 1.86 4.98 -10.20
C SER A 13 0.97 3.95 -10.91
N GLN A 14 1.54 2.81 -11.28
CA GLN A 14 0.75 1.74 -11.91
C GLN A 14 -0.30 1.18 -10.96
N ASP A 15 0.06 1.00 -9.68
CA ASP A 15 -0.92 0.55 -8.69
C ASP A 15 -2.03 1.58 -8.49
N LEU A 16 -1.69 2.86 -8.50
CA LEU A 16 -2.70 3.91 -8.39
C LEU A 16 -3.66 3.84 -9.59
N GLN A 17 -3.12 3.66 -10.78
CA GLN A 17 -3.92 3.53 -11.99
C GLN A 17 -4.85 2.33 -11.90
N MET A 18 -4.34 1.19 -11.40
CA MET A 18 -5.17 0.00 -11.22
C MET A 18 -6.27 0.24 -10.20
N ALA A 19 -5.97 0.97 -9.12
CA ALA A 19 -6.98 1.31 -8.12
C ALA A 19 -8.08 2.19 -8.74
N GLU A 20 -7.71 3.15 -9.56
CA GLU A 20 -8.68 4.02 -10.23
C GLU A 20 -9.56 3.25 -11.20
N LEU A 21 -8.98 2.35 -11.97
CA LEU A 21 -9.74 1.50 -12.88
C LEU A 21 -10.70 0.58 -12.12
N ALA A 22 -10.21 -0.01 -11.03
CA ALA A 22 -11.06 -0.87 -10.20
C ALA A 22 -12.20 -0.08 -9.57
N LEU A 23 -11.96 1.17 -9.19
CA LEU A 23 -13.00 2.01 -8.61
C LEU A 23 -14.11 2.28 -9.62
N THR A 24 -13.76 2.54 -10.87
CA THR A 24 -14.72 2.76 -11.94
C THR A 24 -15.67 1.57 -12.08
N ASP A 25 -15.14 0.35 -11.93
CA ASP A 25 -15.93 -0.87 -12.05
C ASP A 25 -16.46 -1.37 -10.71
N GLU A 26 -16.29 -0.60 -9.65
CA GLU A 26 -16.77 -0.92 -8.30
C GLU A 26 -16.21 -2.23 -7.75
N ILE A 27 -14.96 -2.55 -8.11
CA ILE A 27 -14.27 -3.73 -7.58
C ILE A 27 -13.47 -3.29 -6.36
N TYR A 28 -14.16 -3.06 -5.25
CA TYR A 28 -13.61 -2.36 -4.09
C TYR A 28 -12.45 -3.08 -3.42
N ASN A 29 -12.46 -4.41 -3.40
CA ASN A 29 -11.32 -5.15 -2.84
C ASN A 29 -10.03 -4.87 -3.61
N GLN A 30 -10.12 -4.70 -4.92
CA GLN A 30 -8.96 -4.36 -5.73
C GLN A 30 -8.55 -2.90 -5.55
N VAL A 31 -9.53 -2.00 -5.33
CA VAL A 31 -9.21 -0.61 -5.00
C VAL A 31 -8.36 -0.58 -3.73
N CYS A 32 -8.80 -1.26 -2.70
CA CYS A 32 -8.09 -1.30 -1.42
C CYS A 32 -6.70 -1.91 -1.56
N PHE A 33 -6.60 -3.03 -2.26
CA PHE A 33 -5.32 -3.71 -2.43
C PHE A 33 -4.33 -2.85 -3.20
N HIS A 34 -4.73 -2.32 -4.34
CA HIS A 34 -3.81 -1.53 -5.16
C HIS A 34 -3.46 -0.19 -4.53
N SER A 35 -4.38 0.40 -3.76
CA SER A 35 -4.09 1.62 -3.00
C SER A 35 -3.01 1.35 -1.95
N GLN A 36 -3.12 0.23 -1.22
CA GLN A 36 -2.12 -0.16 -0.24
C GLN A 36 -0.77 -0.41 -0.91
N GLN A 37 -0.77 -1.11 -2.04
CA GLN A 37 0.46 -1.37 -2.79
C GLN A 37 1.10 -0.09 -3.31
N CYS A 38 0.29 0.87 -3.74
CA CYS A 38 0.79 2.17 -4.17
C CYS A 38 1.55 2.86 -3.03
N VAL A 39 0.95 2.91 -1.84
CA VAL A 39 1.58 3.55 -0.68
C VAL A 39 2.87 2.81 -0.30
N GLU A 40 2.82 1.48 -0.24
CA GLU A 40 4.00 0.68 0.09
C GLU A 40 5.17 1.04 -0.84
N LYS A 41 4.90 1.09 -2.14
CA LYS A 41 5.96 1.35 -3.13
C LYS A 41 6.45 2.79 -3.07
N CYS A 42 5.57 3.75 -2.78
CA CYS A 42 6.00 5.12 -2.56
C CYS A 42 6.96 5.23 -1.39
N LEU A 43 6.64 4.57 -0.28
CA LEU A 43 7.50 4.61 0.91
C LEU A 43 8.84 3.94 0.64
N LYS A 44 8.83 2.81 -0.07
CA LYS A 44 10.09 2.14 -0.44
C LYS A 44 10.94 3.02 -1.36
N GLY A 45 10.30 3.73 -2.29
CA GLY A 45 11.02 4.69 -3.13
C GLY A 45 11.65 5.82 -2.32
N MET A 46 10.93 6.33 -1.32
CA MET A 46 11.45 7.36 -0.44
C MET A 46 12.67 6.86 0.34
N LEU A 47 12.62 5.62 0.84
CA LEU A 47 13.75 5.04 1.54
C LEU A 47 14.97 4.91 0.63
N VAL A 48 14.77 4.44 -0.59
CA VAL A 48 15.85 4.32 -1.57
C VAL A 48 16.48 5.68 -1.84
N ASN A 49 15.66 6.73 -1.96
CA ASN A 49 16.18 8.07 -2.19
C ASN A 49 16.98 8.62 -1.01
N GLN A 50 16.81 8.04 0.17
CA GLN A 50 17.61 8.38 1.34
C GLN A 50 18.84 7.47 1.48
N GLY A 51 19.13 6.66 0.47
CA GLY A 51 20.27 5.75 0.52
C GLY A 51 20.04 4.51 1.35
N LYS A 52 18.80 4.22 1.71
CA LYS A 52 18.45 3.05 2.51
C LYS A 52 17.97 1.92 1.62
N THR A 53 18.19 0.69 2.05
CA THR A 53 17.66 -0.49 1.36
C THR A 53 16.30 -0.82 1.96
N PRO A 54 15.22 -0.79 1.17
CA PRO A 54 13.90 -1.11 1.70
C PRO A 54 13.87 -2.57 2.19
N PRO A 55 13.31 -2.83 3.36
CA PRO A 55 13.16 -4.20 3.83
C PRO A 55 12.11 -4.95 3.01
N ARG A 56 12.17 -6.27 3.06
CA ARG A 56 11.16 -7.11 2.41
C ARG A 56 9.94 -7.21 3.30
N THR A 57 9.19 -6.14 3.36
CA THR A 57 7.96 -6.08 4.13
C THR A 57 6.85 -5.52 3.27
N HIS A 58 5.63 -5.90 3.60
CA HIS A 58 4.43 -5.29 3.03
C HIS A 58 3.74 -4.39 4.04
N SER A 59 4.33 -4.23 5.23
CA SER A 59 3.75 -3.41 6.28
C SER A 59 4.10 -1.94 6.10
N ILE A 60 3.09 -1.12 5.89
CA ILE A 60 3.26 0.32 5.80
C ILE A 60 3.79 0.88 7.13
N VAL A 61 3.31 0.33 8.25
CA VAL A 61 3.79 0.74 9.57
C VAL A 61 5.31 0.55 9.69
N ASP A 62 5.82 -0.61 9.25
CA ASP A 62 7.25 -0.87 9.31
C ASP A 62 8.04 0.13 8.46
N LEU A 63 7.53 0.44 7.28
CA LEU A 63 8.20 1.39 6.39
C LEU A 63 8.19 2.81 6.95
N LEU A 64 7.08 3.22 7.54
CA LEU A 64 6.99 4.55 8.16
C LEU A 64 7.98 4.71 9.30
N ARG A 65 8.24 3.65 10.07
CA ARG A 65 9.20 3.69 11.17
C ARG A 65 10.62 3.95 10.72
N LEU A 66 10.93 3.64 9.46
CA LEU A 66 12.26 3.83 8.91
C LEU A 66 12.46 5.22 8.30
N LEU A 67 11.40 5.98 8.14
CA LEU A 67 11.47 7.34 7.62
C LEU A 67 11.58 8.35 8.76
N PRO A 68 12.25 9.50 8.54
CA PRO A 68 12.28 10.56 9.55
C PRO A 68 10.87 10.92 10.00
N TYR A 69 10.72 11.20 11.30
CA TYR A 69 9.40 11.39 11.91
C TYR A 69 8.58 12.49 11.24
N ASP A 70 9.24 13.57 10.80
CA ASP A 70 8.54 14.68 10.16
C ASP A 70 8.08 14.39 8.75
N TYR A 71 8.53 13.26 8.17
CA TYR A 71 8.06 12.85 6.85
C TYR A 71 6.62 12.37 6.96
N LEU A 72 5.74 12.97 6.17
CA LEU A 72 4.34 12.58 6.09
C LEU A 72 3.64 12.65 7.46
N GLU A 73 4.08 13.57 8.32
CA GLU A 73 3.60 13.63 9.71
C GLU A 73 2.08 13.63 9.80
N ASP A 74 1.43 14.46 8.96
CA ASP A 74 -0.03 14.58 8.99
C ASP A 74 -0.76 13.38 8.42
N LEU A 75 -0.06 12.49 7.72
CA LEU A 75 -0.65 11.35 7.03
C LEU A 75 -0.34 10.01 7.69
N ARG A 76 0.60 9.98 8.65
CA ARG A 76 1.11 8.71 9.19
C ARG A 76 0.02 7.81 9.74
N ASP A 77 -0.90 8.37 10.51
CA ASP A 77 -1.97 7.57 11.10
C ASP A 77 -2.88 6.98 10.03
N ASP A 78 -3.24 7.79 9.05
CA ASP A 78 -4.10 7.31 7.96
C ASP A 78 -3.39 6.25 7.12
N LEU A 79 -2.12 6.47 6.81
CA LEU A 79 -1.36 5.52 6.02
C LEU A 79 -1.16 4.20 6.77
N ALA A 80 -0.91 4.26 8.08
CA ALA A 80 -0.71 3.06 8.89
C ALA A 80 -1.96 2.17 8.87
N GLN A 81 -3.14 2.75 8.81
CA GLN A 81 -4.39 1.99 8.77
C GLN A 81 -4.53 1.18 7.48
N MET A 82 -3.82 1.54 6.43
CA MET A 82 -3.92 0.83 5.17
C MET A 82 -3.34 -0.59 5.22
N ASP A 83 -2.55 -0.91 6.23
CA ASP A 83 -2.01 -2.27 6.37
C ASP A 83 -3.11 -3.32 6.44
N VAL A 84 -4.29 -2.95 6.93
CA VAL A 84 -5.41 -3.88 7.04
C VAL A 84 -5.87 -4.36 5.65
N TYR A 85 -5.57 -3.63 4.59
CA TYR A 85 -6.08 -3.95 3.26
C TYR A 85 -5.23 -4.97 2.50
N TYR A 86 -4.02 -5.27 2.96
CA TYR A 86 -3.13 -6.12 2.19
C TYR A 86 -3.62 -7.56 2.12
N ILE A 87 -3.55 -8.29 3.24
CA ILE A 87 -3.94 -9.70 3.27
C ILE A 87 -5.45 -9.88 3.12
N PRO A 88 -6.28 -9.14 3.86
CA PRO A 88 -7.73 -9.36 3.77
C PRO A 88 -8.31 -9.17 2.39
N THR A 89 -7.79 -8.25 1.60
CA THR A 89 -8.31 -8.00 0.26
C THR A 89 -7.90 -9.06 -0.74
N ARG A 90 -6.76 -9.73 -0.51
CA ARG A 90 -6.29 -10.81 -1.39
C ARG A 90 -6.87 -12.16 -1.00
N TYR A 91 -7.18 -12.35 0.27
CA TYR A 91 -7.64 -13.63 0.81
C TYR A 91 -8.93 -13.36 1.57
N PRO A 92 -10.08 -13.43 0.89
CA PRO A 92 -11.36 -13.07 1.52
C PRO A 92 -11.63 -13.76 2.85
N ASP A 93 -11.19 -15.00 3.00
CA ASP A 93 -11.38 -15.75 4.23
C ASP A 93 -10.64 -15.16 5.43
N ALA A 94 -9.66 -14.30 5.18
CA ALA A 94 -8.88 -13.65 6.23
C ALA A 94 -9.49 -12.32 6.69
N LEU A 95 -10.54 -11.84 6.03
CA LEU A 95 -11.17 -10.57 6.41
C LEU A 95 -11.81 -10.68 7.79
N PRO A 96 -11.63 -9.69 8.66
CA PRO A 96 -12.33 -9.68 9.94
C PRO A 96 -13.84 -9.79 9.71
N GLY A 97 -14.47 -10.73 10.38
CA GLY A 97 -15.90 -10.94 10.24
C GLY A 97 -16.33 -11.68 8.98
N SER A 98 -15.40 -12.05 8.11
CA SER A 98 -15.76 -12.73 6.87
C SER A 98 -16.27 -14.15 7.10
N LEU A 99 -15.92 -14.76 8.23
CA LEU A 99 -16.35 -16.12 8.51
C LEU A 99 -17.85 -16.28 8.50
N GLY A 100 -18.58 -15.28 8.95
CA GLY A 100 -20.02 -15.33 8.95
C GLY A 100 -20.63 -14.67 7.74
N ILE A 101 -19.84 -14.09 6.87
CA ILE A 101 -20.37 -13.28 5.79
C ILE A 101 -19.66 -13.45 4.46
N HIS A 102 -18.66 -14.28 4.39
CA HIS A 102 -17.92 -14.43 3.14
C HIS A 102 -18.81 -14.95 2.00
N GLU A 103 -19.90 -15.58 2.34
CA GLU A 103 -20.87 -15.99 1.33
C GLU A 103 -21.48 -14.79 0.61
N ARG A 104 -21.29 -13.60 1.15
CA ARG A 104 -21.77 -12.37 0.54
C ARG A 104 -20.75 -11.70 -0.36
N LEU A 105 -19.56 -12.22 -0.33
CA LEU A 105 -18.49 -11.67 -1.12
C LEU A 105 -18.48 -12.22 -2.52
#